data_20723d31a2ec37160ba1f0dcc792a29d
#
_entry.id   20723d31a2ec37160ba1f0dcc792a29d
#
_cell.length_a   1.000
_cell.length_b   1.000
_cell.length_c   1.000
_cell.angle_alpha   90.00
_cell.angle_beta   90.00
_cell.angle_gamma   90.00
#
_symmetry.space_group_name_H-M   'P 1'
#
loop_
_entity.id
_entity.type
_entity.pdbx_description
1 polymer ?
#
loop_
_entity_poly.entity_id
_entity_poly.type
_entity_poly.pdbx_seq_one_letter_code
_entity_poly.pdbx_strand_id
1 'polypeptide(L)'
;MTKGETLQLLVSDGSAASVEFRFGGPQTRTVAATKSGSDFSIAADTAAWTAGTYAWQAWATYADASKKIIATGTLDLADALGVGDVRSNARKMVEMIEAMMAGNASEGVRRYRINNRELERYSVAELLQLLSYWRAQVKRENRNGGLGPRIAVHF
;
A
#
# COMPACT_ATOMS: atom_id res chain seq x y z
N MET A 1 3.64 10.46 -1.40
CA MET A 1 2.38 11.13 -1.76
C MET A 1 1.20 10.19 -1.52
N THR A 2 0.01 10.72 -1.49
CA THR A 2 -1.22 9.97 -1.22
C THR A 2 -2.01 9.78 -2.51
N LYS A 3 -2.65 8.64 -2.67
CA LYS A 3 -3.53 8.35 -3.81
C LYS A 3 -4.65 9.40 -3.91
N GLY A 4 -4.89 9.90 -5.12
CA GLY A 4 -5.80 11.01 -5.40
C GLY A 4 -5.13 12.40 -5.40
N GLU A 5 -3.85 12.50 -5.00
CA GLU A 5 -3.08 13.71 -5.21
C GLU A 5 -2.56 13.76 -6.66
N THR A 6 -2.39 14.98 -7.17
CA THR A 6 -1.80 15.20 -8.50
C THR A 6 -0.28 15.06 -8.42
N LEU A 7 0.28 14.07 -9.12
CA LEU A 7 1.72 13.91 -9.27
C LEU A 7 2.24 14.97 -10.26
N GLN A 8 3.19 15.77 -9.82
CA GLN A 8 3.88 16.75 -10.66
C GLN A 8 5.36 16.41 -10.74
N LEU A 9 5.88 16.24 -11.96
CA LEU A 9 7.31 16.07 -12.20
C LEU A 9 7.72 17.05 -13.31
N LEU A 10 8.94 17.58 -13.19
CA LEU A 10 9.55 18.51 -14.13
C LEU A 10 10.94 18.01 -14.49
N VAL A 11 11.28 18.03 -15.75
CA VAL A 11 12.63 17.80 -16.29
C VAL A 11 12.93 18.83 -17.36
N SER A 12 14.20 19.18 -17.52
CA SER A 12 14.63 20.17 -18.51
C SER A 12 15.58 19.52 -19.51
N ASP A 13 15.25 19.59 -20.79
CA ASP A 13 16.13 19.20 -21.91
C ASP A 13 15.73 20.00 -23.15
N GLY A 14 16.46 21.10 -23.40
CA GLY A 14 16.17 22.02 -24.52
C GLY A 14 16.28 21.39 -25.91
N SER A 15 16.98 20.26 -26.02
CA SER A 15 17.21 19.56 -27.32
C SER A 15 16.17 18.47 -27.58
N ALA A 16 15.41 18.04 -26.60
CA ALA A 16 14.39 17.03 -26.76
C ALA A 16 13.17 17.54 -27.55
N ALA A 17 12.69 16.72 -28.46
CA ALA A 17 11.44 16.97 -29.19
C ALA A 17 10.22 16.65 -28.31
N SER A 18 10.28 15.55 -27.55
CA SER A 18 9.25 15.13 -26.61
C SER A 18 9.84 14.35 -25.44
N VAL A 19 9.13 14.31 -24.33
CA VAL A 19 9.48 13.52 -23.15
C VAL A 19 8.26 12.72 -22.69
N GLU A 20 8.47 11.47 -22.29
CA GLU A 20 7.46 10.64 -21.64
C GLU A 20 8.02 10.09 -20.33
N PHE A 21 7.18 10.07 -19.30
CA PHE A 21 7.49 9.46 -18.01
C PHE A 21 6.90 8.06 -17.98
N ARG A 22 7.74 7.06 -17.70
CA ARG A 22 7.36 5.66 -17.57
C ARG A 22 7.50 5.24 -16.12
N PHE A 23 6.44 4.68 -15.57
CA PHE A 23 6.36 4.20 -14.21
C PHE A 23 6.23 2.68 -14.21
N GLY A 24 7.09 2.00 -13.45
CA GLY A 24 7.05 0.56 -13.21
C GLY A 24 6.92 0.28 -11.71
N GLY A 25 6.01 -0.63 -11.35
CA GLY A 25 5.72 -0.96 -9.96
C GLY A 25 4.48 -1.85 -9.86
N PRO A 26 3.57 -1.61 -8.91
CA PRO A 26 2.32 -2.38 -8.78
C PRO A 26 1.49 -2.41 -10.06
N GLN A 27 1.62 -1.39 -10.88
CA GLN A 27 1.13 -1.33 -12.26
C GLN A 27 2.08 -0.50 -13.10
N THR A 28 2.06 -0.70 -14.43
CA THR A 28 2.82 0.13 -15.36
C THR A 28 1.97 1.31 -15.86
N ARG A 29 2.59 2.49 -15.96
CA ARG A 29 1.96 3.70 -16.50
C ARG A 29 2.95 4.46 -17.37
N THR A 30 2.43 5.08 -18.43
CA THR A 30 3.20 6.02 -19.26
C THR A 30 2.41 7.32 -19.37
N VAL A 31 3.06 8.43 -19.07
CA VAL A 31 2.47 9.78 -19.11
C VAL A 31 3.33 10.65 -20.00
N ALA A 32 2.74 11.20 -21.05
CA ALA A 32 3.41 12.15 -21.92
C ALA A 32 3.55 13.50 -21.20
N ALA A 33 4.73 14.11 -21.33
CA ALA A 33 4.98 15.43 -20.76
C ALA A 33 4.52 16.55 -21.67
N THR A 34 4.08 17.64 -21.08
CA THR A 34 3.79 18.90 -21.75
C THR A 34 5.08 19.73 -21.84
N LYS A 35 5.45 20.16 -23.02
CA LYS A 35 6.63 21.00 -23.26
C LYS A 35 6.31 22.48 -23.01
N SER A 36 7.19 23.17 -22.30
CA SER A 36 7.15 24.62 -22.10
C SER A 36 8.58 25.18 -22.17
N GLY A 37 8.94 25.72 -23.31
CA GLY A 37 10.32 26.15 -23.56
C GLY A 37 11.28 24.96 -23.60
N SER A 38 12.26 24.95 -22.69
CA SER A 38 13.20 23.84 -22.47
C SER A 38 12.71 22.80 -21.48
N ASP A 39 11.58 23.05 -20.82
CA ASP A 39 11.07 22.24 -19.73
C ASP A 39 9.95 21.31 -20.19
N PHE A 40 9.90 20.15 -19.58
CA PHE A 40 8.85 19.14 -19.77
C PHE A 40 8.23 18.79 -18.42
N SER A 41 6.93 18.97 -18.30
CA SER A 41 6.20 18.71 -17.05
C SER A 41 5.07 17.71 -17.27
N ILE A 42 4.77 16.94 -16.21
CA ILE A 42 3.53 16.17 -16.11
C ILE A 42 2.72 16.63 -14.92
N ALA A 43 1.39 16.52 -15.07
CA ALA A 43 0.43 16.61 -14.00
C ALA A 43 -0.50 15.41 -14.13
N ALA A 44 -0.25 14.36 -13.36
CA ALA A 44 -0.99 13.10 -13.46
C ALA A 44 -1.86 12.88 -12.22
N ASP A 45 -3.16 12.62 -12.40
CA ASP A 45 -4.04 12.18 -11.33
C ASP A 45 -3.71 10.75 -10.93
N THR A 46 -3.45 10.55 -9.63
CA THR A 46 -3.11 9.24 -9.07
C THR A 46 -4.31 8.48 -8.50
N ALA A 47 -5.54 8.99 -8.60
CA ALA A 47 -6.74 8.36 -8.04
C ALA A 47 -6.96 6.92 -8.55
N ALA A 48 -6.65 6.67 -9.83
CA ALA A 48 -6.76 5.35 -10.47
C ALA A 48 -5.49 4.51 -10.37
N TRP A 49 -4.48 4.93 -9.60
CA TRP A 49 -3.24 4.18 -9.44
C TRP A 49 -3.33 3.21 -8.26
N THR A 50 -2.61 2.10 -8.34
CA THR A 50 -2.49 1.16 -7.22
C THR A 50 -1.46 1.69 -6.23
N ALA A 51 -1.75 1.66 -4.92
CA ALA A 51 -0.78 2.03 -3.90
C ALA A 51 0.46 1.12 -3.94
N GLY A 52 1.62 1.67 -3.62
CA GLY A 52 2.90 1.00 -3.58
C GLY A 52 4.04 1.86 -4.11
N THR A 53 5.22 1.26 -4.20
CA THR A 53 6.43 1.93 -4.69
C THR A 53 6.57 1.77 -6.20
N TYR A 54 6.77 2.87 -6.89
CA TYR A 54 7.05 2.94 -8.33
C TYR A 54 8.47 3.42 -8.57
N ALA A 55 9.19 2.75 -9.46
CA ALA A 55 10.35 3.34 -10.12
C ALA A 55 9.89 4.08 -11.37
N TRP A 56 10.44 5.26 -11.65
CA TRP A 56 10.10 6.00 -12.84
C TRP A 56 11.33 6.46 -13.62
N GLN A 57 11.14 6.66 -14.92
CA GLN A 57 12.14 7.14 -15.86
C GLN A 57 11.52 8.18 -16.79
N ALA A 58 12.23 9.29 -17.03
CA ALA A 58 11.90 10.25 -18.06
C ALA A 58 12.69 9.92 -19.34
N TRP A 59 11.98 9.60 -20.41
CA TRP A 59 12.54 9.25 -21.70
C TRP A 59 12.37 10.43 -22.66
N ALA A 60 13.48 11.04 -23.06
CA ALA A 60 13.51 12.04 -24.10
C ALA A 60 13.61 11.39 -25.47
N THR A 61 12.86 11.91 -26.43
CA THR A 61 12.97 11.58 -27.88
C THR A 61 13.45 12.82 -28.59
N TYR A 62 14.48 12.68 -29.43
CA TYR A 62 15.10 13.77 -30.16
C TYR A 62 14.63 13.79 -31.61
N ALA A 63 15.02 14.85 -32.37
CA ALA A 63 14.60 15.04 -33.77
C ALA A 63 15.07 13.92 -34.70
N ASP A 64 16.19 13.27 -34.39
CA ASP A 64 16.73 12.10 -35.10
C ASP A 64 16.06 10.77 -34.71
N ALA A 65 14.96 10.82 -33.95
CA ALA A 65 14.25 9.69 -33.37
C ALA A 65 15.06 8.88 -32.33
N SER A 66 16.25 9.32 -31.96
CA SER A 66 16.99 8.70 -30.86
C SER A 66 16.27 8.91 -29.52
N LYS A 67 16.45 7.97 -28.58
CA LYS A 67 15.82 8.01 -27.25
C LYS A 67 16.88 7.93 -26.17
N LYS A 68 16.73 8.72 -25.12
CA LYS A 68 17.63 8.74 -23.99
C LYS A 68 16.84 8.90 -22.67
N ILE A 69 17.28 8.21 -21.62
CA ILE A 69 16.79 8.46 -20.28
C ILE A 69 17.49 9.70 -19.73
N ILE A 70 16.74 10.74 -19.38
CA ILE A 70 17.26 12.01 -18.89
C ILE A 70 17.06 12.18 -17.37
N ALA A 71 16.15 11.44 -16.78
CA ALA A 71 15.95 11.42 -15.32
C ALA A 71 15.37 10.10 -14.87
N THR A 72 15.61 9.74 -13.61
CA THR A 72 15.05 8.56 -12.94
C THR A 72 14.73 8.89 -11.50
N GLY A 73 13.82 8.14 -10.90
CA GLY A 73 13.51 8.29 -9.48
C GLY A 73 12.55 7.23 -8.98
N THR A 74 12.13 7.40 -7.75
CA THR A 74 11.13 6.57 -7.09
C THR A 74 9.97 7.41 -6.60
N LEU A 75 8.79 6.80 -6.53
CA LEU A 75 7.57 7.39 -6.03
C LEU A 75 6.90 6.38 -5.10
N ASP A 76 6.69 6.75 -3.84
CA ASP A 76 5.89 5.98 -2.90
C ASP A 76 4.47 6.56 -2.87
N LEU A 77 3.51 5.76 -3.30
CA LEU A 77 2.09 6.10 -3.34
C LEU A 77 1.36 5.32 -2.23
N ALA A 78 0.91 6.03 -1.20
CA ALA A 78 0.11 5.46 -0.13
C ALA A 78 -1.39 5.52 -0.46
N ASP A 79 -2.17 4.59 0.09
CA ASP A 79 -3.64 4.71 0.02
C ASP A 79 -4.13 5.95 0.75
N ALA A 80 -5.22 6.53 0.27
CA ALA A 80 -5.89 7.63 0.96
C ALA A 80 -6.46 7.14 2.31
N LEU A 81 -6.42 8.01 3.32
CA LEU A 81 -7.02 7.73 4.62
C LEU A 81 -8.48 7.28 4.45
N GLY A 82 -8.83 6.13 5.02
CA GLY A 82 -10.17 5.56 4.94
C GLY A 82 -10.38 4.54 3.80
N VAL A 83 -9.42 4.36 2.87
CA VAL A 83 -9.49 3.35 1.80
C VAL A 83 -8.81 2.05 2.21
N GLY A 84 -7.82 2.10 3.09
CA GLY A 84 -7.09 0.95 3.59
C GLY A 84 -7.58 0.47 4.96
N ASP A 85 -7.36 -0.80 5.26
CA ASP A 85 -7.59 -1.36 6.59
C ASP A 85 -6.50 -0.90 7.56
N VAL A 86 -6.78 0.18 8.29
CA VAL A 86 -5.86 0.81 9.26
C VAL A 86 -5.70 0.02 10.57
N ARG A 87 -6.39 -1.14 10.70
CA ARG A 87 -6.26 -1.98 11.90
C ARG A 87 -4.86 -2.59 11.97
N SER A 88 -4.29 -2.59 13.15
CA SER A 88 -3.01 -3.26 13.39
C SER A 88 -3.11 -4.77 13.11
N ASN A 89 -1.97 -5.40 12.81
CA ASN A 89 -1.93 -6.85 12.62
C ASN A 89 -2.46 -7.59 13.86
N ALA A 90 -2.19 -7.08 15.06
CA ALA A 90 -2.70 -7.66 16.29
C ALA A 90 -4.24 -7.63 16.39
N ARG A 91 -4.87 -6.54 15.94
CA ARG A 91 -6.35 -6.45 15.88
C ARG A 91 -6.94 -7.41 14.86
N LYS A 92 -6.32 -7.54 13.67
CA LYS A 92 -6.74 -8.51 12.63
C LYS A 92 -6.66 -9.94 13.16
N MET A 93 -5.58 -10.28 13.88
CA MET A 93 -5.42 -11.61 14.48
C MET A 93 -6.47 -11.89 15.56
N VAL A 94 -6.81 -10.92 16.41
CA VAL A 94 -7.89 -11.07 17.41
C VAL A 94 -9.21 -11.39 16.72
N GLU A 95 -9.61 -10.61 15.72
CA GLU A 95 -10.87 -10.82 14.98
C GLU A 95 -10.90 -12.19 14.27
N MET A 96 -9.78 -12.59 13.64
CA MET A 96 -9.68 -13.89 12.99
C MET A 96 -9.86 -15.05 13.98
N ILE A 97 -9.23 -14.99 15.15
CA ILE A 97 -9.35 -16.01 16.19
C ILE A 97 -10.78 -16.04 16.76
N GLU A 98 -11.38 -14.89 17.00
CA GLU A 98 -12.78 -14.80 17.46
C GLU A 98 -13.75 -15.39 16.43
N ALA A 99 -13.54 -15.14 15.14
CA ALA A 99 -14.32 -15.75 14.07
C ALA A 99 -14.13 -17.28 14.00
N MET A 100 -12.90 -17.79 14.17
CA MET A 100 -12.62 -19.22 14.26
C MET A 100 -13.32 -19.87 15.47
N MET A 101 -13.31 -19.19 16.62
CA MET A 101 -14.01 -19.68 17.82
C MET A 101 -15.52 -19.73 17.62
N ALA A 102 -16.11 -18.72 16.99
CA ALA A 102 -17.53 -18.70 16.66
C ALA A 102 -17.91 -19.83 15.66
N GLY A 103 -17.09 -20.07 14.65
CA GLY A 103 -17.28 -21.18 13.71
C GLY A 103 -17.14 -22.55 14.37
N ASN A 104 -16.13 -22.73 15.24
CA ASN A 104 -15.95 -23.99 15.96
C ASN A 104 -17.08 -24.30 16.95
N ALA A 105 -17.71 -23.27 17.50
CA ALA A 105 -18.86 -23.45 18.41
C ALA A 105 -20.10 -23.97 17.68
N SER A 106 -20.25 -23.67 16.38
CA SER A 106 -21.40 -24.10 15.56
C SER A 106 -21.22 -25.52 14.98
N GLU A 107 -20.01 -26.01 14.75
CA GLU A 107 -19.76 -27.25 14.03
C GLU A 107 -19.44 -28.50 14.86
N GLY A 108 -19.18 -28.41 16.14
CA GLY A 108 -19.04 -29.53 17.09
C GLY A 108 -17.98 -30.62 16.78
N VAL A 109 -17.24 -30.53 15.69
CA VAL A 109 -16.34 -31.58 15.19
C VAL A 109 -14.88 -31.16 15.30
N ARG A 110 -14.11 -31.90 16.13
CA ARG A 110 -12.67 -31.63 16.35
C ARG A 110 -11.73 -32.24 15.31
N ARG A 111 -12.18 -33.28 14.60
CA ARG A 111 -11.35 -34.02 13.63
C ARG A 111 -12.16 -34.45 12.42
N TYR A 112 -11.61 -34.18 11.24
CA TYR A 112 -12.18 -34.68 9.98
C TYR A 112 -11.13 -35.52 9.27
N ARG A 113 -11.48 -36.76 8.90
CA ARG A 113 -10.61 -37.65 8.14
C ARG A 113 -11.23 -37.88 6.78
N ILE A 114 -10.59 -37.33 5.74
CA ILE A 114 -10.97 -37.58 4.34
C ILE A 114 -9.73 -38.12 3.61
N ASN A 115 -9.86 -39.32 3.03
CA ASN A 115 -8.85 -39.92 2.15
C ASN A 115 -7.42 -39.87 2.70
N ASN A 116 -7.17 -40.42 3.89
CA ASN A 116 -5.85 -40.50 4.55
C ASN A 116 -5.21 -39.13 4.89
N ARG A 117 -5.92 -38.02 4.83
CA ARG A 117 -5.52 -36.72 5.35
C ARG A 117 -6.32 -36.41 6.62
N GLU A 118 -5.60 -36.22 7.72
CA GLU A 118 -6.16 -35.77 8.99
C GLU A 118 -6.04 -34.25 9.05
N LEU A 119 -7.19 -33.56 9.10
CA LEU A 119 -7.24 -32.12 9.31
C LEU A 119 -7.47 -31.90 10.82
N GLU A 120 -6.44 -31.50 11.52
CA GLU A 120 -6.52 -31.14 12.92
C GLU A 120 -6.85 -29.65 13.04
N ARG A 121 -7.96 -29.33 13.71
CA ARG A 121 -8.34 -27.94 14.01
C ARG A 121 -7.76 -27.57 15.38
N TYR A 122 -7.40 -26.31 15.54
CA TYR A 122 -6.97 -25.79 16.83
C TYR A 122 -8.03 -26.10 17.92
N SER A 123 -7.57 -26.59 19.06
CA SER A 123 -8.44 -26.79 20.22
C SER A 123 -8.90 -25.44 20.76
N VAL A 124 -10.05 -25.40 21.41
CA VAL A 124 -10.56 -24.18 22.04
C VAL A 124 -9.55 -23.60 23.06
N ALA A 125 -8.80 -24.45 23.75
CA ALA A 125 -7.77 -24.02 24.69
C ALA A 125 -6.61 -23.28 23.98
N GLU A 126 -6.14 -23.80 22.85
CA GLU A 126 -5.10 -23.16 22.03
C GLU A 126 -5.57 -21.83 21.45
N LEU A 127 -6.81 -21.77 20.96
CA LEU A 127 -7.40 -20.52 20.46
C LEU A 127 -7.53 -19.46 21.57
N LEU A 128 -7.90 -19.86 22.80
CA LEU A 128 -7.96 -18.96 23.96
C LEU A 128 -6.57 -18.45 24.35
N GLN A 129 -5.54 -19.29 24.31
CA GLN A 129 -4.16 -18.86 24.56
C GLN A 129 -3.69 -17.84 23.50
N LEU A 130 -3.89 -18.13 22.22
CA LEU A 130 -3.58 -17.21 21.14
C LEU A 130 -4.35 -15.89 21.26
N LEU A 131 -5.62 -15.96 21.58
CA LEU A 131 -6.47 -14.78 21.79
C LEU A 131 -5.95 -13.90 22.94
N SER A 132 -5.57 -14.53 24.06
CA SER A 132 -5.01 -13.80 25.21
C SER A 132 -3.70 -13.08 24.86
N TYR A 133 -2.82 -13.75 24.12
CA TYR A 133 -1.56 -13.18 23.62
C TYR A 133 -1.81 -11.96 22.71
N TRP A 134 -2.66 -12.09 21.69
CA TRP A 134 -2.91 -11.02 20.75
C TRP A 134 -3.68 -9.84 21.36
N ARG A 135 -4.59 -10.10 22.30
CA ARG A 135 -5.25 -9.04 23.08
C ARG A 135 -4.26 -8.27 23.97
N ALA A 136 -3.27 -8.95 24.55
CA ALA A 136 -2.19 -8.29 25.27
C ALA A 136 -1.34 -7.42 24.35
N GLN A 137 -1.09 -7.88 23.11
CA GLN A 137 -0.36 -7.09 22.11
C GLN A 137 -1.13 -5.83 21.70
N VAL A 138 -2.43 -5.94 21.42
CA VAL A 138 -3.31 -4.77 21.15
C VAL A 138 -3.28 -3.79 22.32
N LYS A 139 -3.31 -4.29 23.56
CA LYS A 139 -3.22 -3.43 24.76
C LYS A 139 -1.87 -2.70 24.85
N ARG A 140 -0.77 -3.36 24.46
CA ARG A 140 0.56 -2.72 24.39
C ARG A 140 0.60 -1.65 23.31
N GLU A 141 0.06 -1.92 22.13
CA GLU A 141 -0.02 -0.93 21.02
C GLU A 141 -0.80 0.31 21.46
N ASN A 142 -1.95 0.12 22.11
CA ASN A 142 -2.77 1.23 22.62
C ASN A 142 -2.05 2.05 23.72
N ARG A 143 -1.14 1.43 24.51
CA ARG A 143 -0.32 2.15 25.50
C ARG A 143 0.85 2.89 24.88
N ASN A 144 1.49 2.30 23.86
CA ASN A 144 2.66 2.87 23.19
C ASN A 144 2.29 3.77 22.02
N GLY A 145 1.09 3.58 21.43
CA GLY A 145 0.52 4.39 20.37
C GLY A 145 -0.32 5.57 20.86
N GLY A 146 -0.19 5.93 22.12
CA GLY A 146 -0.64 7.24 22.59
C GLY A 146 0.05 8.28 21.73
N LEU A 147 -0.70 8.86 20.79
CA LEU A 147 -0.33 10.10 20.11
C LEU A 147 0.40 10.97 21.13
N GLY A 148 1.59 11.46 20.77
CA GLY A 148 2.37 12.36 21.60
C GLY A 148 1.51 13.49 22.19
N PRO A 149 2.03 14.35 23.04
CA PRO A 149 1.24 15.25 23.88
C PRO A 149 0.11 15.88 23.06
N ARG A 150 -1.14 15.70 23.52
CA ARG A 150 -2.32 16.29 22.87
C ARG A 150 -2.07 17.79 22.80
N ILE A 151 -1.80 18.30 21.61
CA ILE A 151 -1.77 19.74 21.37
C ILE A 151 -3.24 20.18 21.37
N ALA A 152 -3.70 20.76 22.47
CA ALA A 152 -4.98 21.42 22.50
C ALA A 152 -4.84 22.71 21.68
N VAL A 153 -5.38 22.74 20.47
CA VAL A 153 -5.55 23.98 19.70
C VAL A 153 -6.80 24.64 20.22
N HIS A 154 -6.64 25.75 20.98
CA HIS A 154 -7.73 26.65 21.31
C HIS A 154 -7.87 27.63 20.15
N PHE A 155 -9.06 27.69 19.57
CA PHE A 155 -9.48 28.71 18.60
C PHE A 155 -10.02 29.91 19.37
#